data_94e9e727dbd20d13a8254d1f97f77f2e
#
_entry.id   94e9e727dbd20d13a8254d1f97f77f2e
#
_cell.length_a   1.000
_cell.length_b   1.000
_cell.length_c   1.000
_cell.angle_alpha   90.00
_cell.angle_beta   90.00
_cell.angle_gamma   90.00
#
_symmetry.space_group_name_H-M   'P 1'
#
loop_
_entity.id
_entity.type
_entity.pdbx_description
1 polymer ?
#
loop_
_entity_poly.entity_id
_entity_poly.type
_entity_poly.pdbx_seq_one_letter_code
_entity_poly.pdbx_strand_id
1 'polypeptide(L)'
;MKKLHILMVNLPYSGHTNPTLPLAKALVGRGHSVTYINAEAFREPVEKTGAKFEPYGKYYPEHPTENQKKRMSFRAAFDTALEIGERENPDLLVYEMFFHPGIEVAKRLQIPCVRQFSQSAWSEAAWNNAPKMFRLSARLIDRQILSYDDIRHMGIIGRSSLHDGIIGAKTELNIVYLPEQFQPERDSLDEKYVFTVPHPERETGEIKIPFDEMKKPIVYISLGSIISNKGFCKECIRAFGGKEFSVILTTGKIAPDSLGKIPPNIFAYSFVPQIEVLRHADVFLTHCGMNSVNEALYAGVPMVAMPFINDQVTNAVRLTELGLAKRVRSFPSSGRQLLRTVREVAADGEMKARAEEMRRVIENQPGMDSIVEKIENIV
;
A
#
# COMPACT_ATOMS: atom_id res chain seq x y z
N MET A 1 -14.38 -27.86 -8.99
CA MET A 1 -13.65 -27.39 -7.80
C MET A 1 -14.64 -27.14 -6.67
N LYS A 2 -14.25 -27.40 -5.43
CA LYS A 2 -15.06 -27.11 -4.23
C LYS A 2 -15.22 -25.59 -4.12
N LYS A 3 -16.44 -25.11 -3.88
CA LYS A 3 -16.65 -23.70 -3.56
C LYS A 3 -16.27 -23.48 -2.11
N LEU A 4 -15.37 -22.56 -1.85
CA LEU A 4 -14.92 -22.20 -0.51
C LEU A 4 -15.70 -21.02 0.03
N HIS A 5 -15.88 -21.00 1.36
CA HIS A 5 -16.26 -19.81 2.10
C HIS A 5 -15.01 -19.21 2.77
N ILE A 6 -14.64 -18.01 2.38
CA ILE A 6 -13.40 -17.35 2.78
C ILE A 6 -13.72 -16.14 3.63
N LEU A 7 -13.15 -16.09 4.84
CA LEU A 7 -13.22 -14.94 5.72
C LEU A 7 -11.99 -14.06 5.50
N MET A 8 -12.18 -12.82 5.06
CA MET A 8 -11.10 -11.84 4.89
C MET A 8 -11.16 -10.78 5.98
N VAL A 9 -10.02 -10.47 6.61
CA VAL A 9 -9.95 -9.50 7.71
C VAL A 9 -8.80 -8.52 7.48
N ASN A 10 -9.12 -7.23 7.45
CA ASN A 10 -8.12 -6.18 7.29
C ASN A 10 -8.31 -5.06 8.31
N LEU A 11 -7.23 -4.29 8.54
CA LEU A 11 -7.28 -3.07 9.34
C LEU A 11 -7.79 -1.87 8.50
N PRO A 12 -8.37 -0.82 9.13
CA PRO A 12 -9.08 0.26 8.47
C PRO A 12 -8.15 1.35 7.91
N TYR A 13 -7.19 0.93 7.12
CA TYR A 13 -6.22 1.81 6.46
C TYR A 13 -6.21 1.53 4.96
N SER A 14 -6.36 2.57 4.14
CA SER A 14 -6.40 2.42 2.66
C SER A 14 -5.15 1.75 2.09
N GLY A 15 -3.97 2.04 2.68
CA GLY A 15 -2.71 1.40 2.28
C GLY A 15 -2.69 -0.12 2.48
N HIS A 16 -3.51 -0.64 3.41
CA HIS A 16 -3.60 -2.07 3.74
C HIS A 16 -4.81 -2.73 3.08
N THR A 17 -5.91 -2.00 2.90
CA THR A 17 -7.15 -2.53 2.31
C THR A 17 -7.09 -2.56 0.78
N ASN A 18 -6.70 -1.46 0.14
CA ASN A 18 -6.76 -1.36 -1.32
C ASN A 18 -5.98 -2.47 -2.06
N PRO A 19 -4.76 -2.86 -1.64
CA PRO A 19 -4.02 -3.93 -2.32
C PRO A 19 -4.69 -5.30 -2.26
N THR A 20 -5.61 -5.52 -1.31
CA THR A 20 -6.26 -6.81 -1.09
C THR A 20 -7.60 -6.97 -1.82
N LEU A 21 -8.18 -5.86 -2.29
CA LEU A 21 -9.46 -5.87 -3.02
C LEU A 21 -9.42 -6.69 -4.32
N PRO A 22 -8.34 -6.63 -5.13
CA PRO A 22 -8.22 -7.47 -6.33
C PRO A 22 -8.28 -8.97 -6.03
N LEU A 23 -7.71 -9.42 -4.91
CA LEU A 23 -7.84 -10.82 -4.49
C LEU A 23 -9.29 -11.18 -4.13
N ALA A 24 -9.97 -10.33 -3.36
CA ALA A 24 -11.38 -10.53 -3.03
C ALA A 24 -12.23 -10.66 -4.30
N LYS A 25 -12.01 -9.75 -5.27
CA LYS A 25 -12.70 -9.79 -6.57
C LYS A 25 -12.41 -11.07 -7.36
N ALA A 26 -11.15 -11.51 -7.40
CA ALA A 26 -10.76 -12.73 -8.10
C ALA A 26 -11.37 -13.98 -7.47
N LEU A 27 -11.39 -14.07 -6.13
CA LEU A 27 -12.03 -15.17 -5.40
C LEU A 27 -13.54 -15.23 -5.69
N VAL A 28 -14.23 -14.10 -5.63
CA VAL A 28 -15.66 -14.02 -5.96
C VAL A 28 -15.90 -14.40 -7.43
N GLY A 29 -15.07 -13.87 -8.34
CA GLY A 29 -15.14 -14.17 -9.79
C GLY A 29 -14.95 -15.66 -10.11
N ARG A 30 -14.17 -16.37 -9.29
CA ARG A 30 -13.96 -17.84 -9.37
C ARG A 30 -15.13 -18.63 -8.76
N GLY A 31 -16.08 -17.95 -8.11
CA GLY A 31 -17.29 -18.52 -7.56
C GLY A 31 -17.20 -18.91 -6.07
N HIS A 32 -16.17 -18.46 -5.36
CA HIS A 32 -16.08 -18.59 -3.90
C HIS A 32 -16.99 -17.57 -3.20
N SER A 33 -17.41 -17.87 -1.97
CA SER A 33 -18.07 -16.92 -1.08
C SER A 33 -17.01 -16.20 -0.26
N VAL A 34 -17.01 -14.88 -0.27
CA VAL A 34 -16.07 -14.06 0.49
C VAL A 34 -16.84 -13.16 1.45
N THR A 35 -16.59 -13.31 2.76
CA THR A 35 -17.05 -12.38 3.80
C THR A 35 -15.86 -11.51 4.21
N TYR A 36 -15.96 -10.19 3.98
CA TYR A 36 -14.85 -9.25 4.17
C TYR A 36 -15.14 -8.32 5.36
N ILE A 37 -14.32 -8.42 6.40
CA ILE A 37 -14.45 -7.66 7.64
C ILE A 37 -13.54 -6.43 7.59
N ASN A 38 -14.13 -5.24 7.76
CA ASN A 38 -13.40 -3.97 7.86
C ASN A 38 -14.26 -2.90 8.54
N ALA A 39 -13.73 -1.68 8.72
CA ALA A 39 -14.52 -0.54 9.18
C ALA A 39 -15.47 -0.04 8.09
N GLU A 40 -16.59 0.58 8.51
CA GLU A 40 -17.70 1.04 7.64
C GLU A 40 -17.23 1.90 6.45
N ALA A 41 -16.18 2.70 6.63
CA ALA A 41 -15.60 3.52 5.56
C ALA A 41 -15.10 2.73 4.34
N PHE A 42 -14.98 1.40 4.44
CA PHE A 42 -14.53 0.53 3.36
C PHE A 42 -15.65 -0.32 2.75
N ARG A 43 -16.91 -0.10 3.16
CA ARG A 43 -18.07 -0.85 2.63
C ARG A 43 -18.12 -0.81 1.10
N GLU A 44 -18.20 0.39 0.54
CA GLU A 44 -18.38 0.55 -0.91
C GLU A 44 -17.24 -0.08 -1.74
N PRO A 45 -15.94 0.16 -1.44
CA PRO A 45 -14.86 -0.53 -2.12
C PRO A 45 -14.90 -2.05 -2.01
N VAL A 46 -15.28 -2.59 -0.87
CA VAL A 46 -15.39 -4.05 -0.67
C VAL A 46 -16.57 -4.61 -1.45
N GLU A 47 -17.76 -4.03 -1.33
CA GLU A 47 -18.96 -4.50 -2.04
C GLU A 47 -18.80 -4.47 -3.57
N LYS A 48 -18.04 -3.52 -4.11
CA LYS A 48 -17.66 -3.49 -5.54
C LYS A 48 -16.88 -4.71 -6.01
N THR A 49 -16.24 -5.44 -5.09
CA THR A 49 -15.56 -6.73 -5.42
C THR A 49 -16.54 -7.89 -5.56
N GLY A 50 -17.78 -7.72 -5.12
CA GLY A 50 -18.78 -8.78 -4.98
C GLY A 50 -18.70 -9.54 -3.66
N ALA A 51 -17.77 -9.21 -2.78
CA ALA A 51 -17.68 -9.78 -1.44
C ALA A 51 -18.79 -9.24 -0.52
N LYS A 52 -19.24 -10.08 0.40
CA LYS A 52 -20.13 -9.66 1.48
C LYS A 52 -19.34 -8.82 2.47
N PHE A 53 -19.75 -7.58 2.70
CA PHE A 53 -19.14 -6.71 3.69
C PHE A 53 -19.74 -6.93 5.08
N GLU A 54 -18.88 -7.08 6.09
CA GLU A 54 -19.25 -7.10 7.51
C GLU A 54 -18.46 -6.00 8.25
N PRO A 55 -19.14 -5.03 8.87
CA PRO A 55 -18.46 -3.98 9.62
C PRO A 55 -17.85 -4.53 10.91
N TYR A 56 -16.83 -3.85 11.43
CA TYR A 56 -16.40 -4.10 12.80
C TYR A 56 -17.58 -3.94 13.75
N GLY A 57 -17.76 -4.88 14.65
CA GLY A 57 -18.92 -4.94 15.51
C GLY A 57 -19.09 -3.72 16.43
N LYS A 58 -20.04 -3.82 17.34
CA LYS A 58 -20.49 -2.77 18.28
C LYS A 58 -19.39 -2.04 19.09
N TYR A 59 -18.17 -2.55 19.08
CA TYR A 59 -17.05 -1.96 19.82
C TYR A 59 -16.21 -0.98 18.99
N TYR A 60 -16.58 -0.70 17.73
CA TYR A 60 -15.87 0.22 16.87
C TYR A 60 -16.79 1.35 16.41
N PRO A 61 -16.42 2.63 16.64
CA PRO A 61 -17.27 3.74 16.25
C PRO A 61 -17.41 3.86 14.72
N GLU A 62 -18.57 4.29 14.25
CA GLU A 62 -18.84 4.49 12.82
C GLU A 62 -17.92 5.56 12.22
N HIS A 63 -17.66 6.64 12.98
CA HIS A 63 -16.76 7.74 12.60
C HIS A 63 -15.58 7.85 13.58
N PRO A 64 -14.59 6.95 13.52
CA PRO A 64 -13.49 6.95 14.47
C PRO A 64 -12.52 8.11 14.25
N THR A 65 -12.02 8.69 15.32
CA THR A 65 -10.82 9.54 15.27
C THR A 65 -9.60 8.69 14.96
N GLU A 66 -8.51 9.31 14.50
CA GLU A 66 -7.24 8.58 14.21
C GLU A 66 -6.70 7.82 15.44
N ASN A 67 -6.90 8.37 16.64
CA ASN A 67 -6.51 7.69 17.88
C ASN A 67 -7.38 6.45 18.18
N GLN A 68 -8.68 6.54 17.92
CA GLN A 68 -9.59 5.41 18.05
C GLN A 68 -9.30 4.32 17.01
N LYS A 69 -9.00 4.70 15.76
CA LYS A 69 -8.54 3.75 14.73
C LYS A 69 -7.34 2.94 15.23
N LYS A 70 -6.32 3.61 15.75
CA LYS A 70 -5.11 2.94 16.24
C LYS A 70 -5.37 2.00 17.41
N ARG A 71 -6.20 2.41 18.38
CA ARG A 71 -6.37 1.68 19.64
C ARG A 71 -7.45 0.60 19.61
N MET A 72 -8.45 0.76 18.75
CA MET A 72 -9.66 -0.08 18.82
C MET A 72 -9.75 -1.08 17.66
N SER A 73 -9.11 -0.80 16.51
CA SER A 73 -9.30 -1.59 15.29
C SER A 73 -8.85 -3.05 15.43
N PHE A 74 -7.74 -3.31 16.11
CA PHE A 74 -7.24 -4.68 16.31
C PHE A 74 -8.22 -5.55 17.08
N ARG A 75 -8.69 -5.05 18.22
CA ARG A 75 -9.64 -5.79 19.06
C ARG A 75 -10.98 -5.93 18.37
N ALA A 76 -11.48 -4.86 17.75
CA ALA A 76 -12.74 -4.92 17.02
C ALA A 76 -12.67 -5.90 15.84
N ALA A 77 -11.60 -5.89 15.06
CA ALA A 77 -11.39 -6.84 13.97
C ALA A 77 -11.32 -8.29 14.49
N PHE A 78 -10.63 -8.50 15.62
CA PHE A 78 -10.46 -9.81 16.23
C PHE A 78 -11.79 -10.39 16.73
N ASP A 79 -12.53 -9.62 17.54
CA ASP A 79 -13.81 -10.07 18.11
C ASP A 79 -14.84 -10.30 17.01
N THR A 80 -14.90 -9.41 16.02
CA THR A 80 -15.79 -9.57 14.86
C THR A 80 -15.41 -10.79 14.02
N ALA A 81 -14.12 -11.03 13.80
CA ALA A 81 -13.67 -12.19 13.03
C ALA A 81 -14.03 -13.52 13.70
N LEU A 82 -13.97 -13.60 15.04
CA LEU A 82 -14.41 -14.78 15.78
C LEU A 82 -15.93 -14.94 15.72
N GLU A 83 -16.70 -13.88 16.00
CA GLU A 83 -18.17 -13.91 15.96
C GLU A 83 -18.70 -14.36 14.59
N ILE A 84 -18.15 -13.77 13.52
CA ILE A 84 -18.55 -14.13 12.15
C ILE A 84 -18.06 -15.53 11.80
N GLY A 85 -16.82 -15.88 12.17
CA GLY A 85 -16.24 -17.19 11.90
C GLY A 85 -17.02 -18.33 12.57
N GLU A 86 -17.45 -18.17 13.82
CA GLU A 86 -18.28 -19.13 14.53
C GLU A 86 -19.69 -19.23 13.92
N ARG A 87 -20.25 -18.12 13.43
CA ARG A 87 -21.57 -18.08 12.79
C ARG A 87 -21.58 -18.70 11.40
N GLU A 88 -20.54 -18.43 10.60
CA GLU A 88 -20.53 -18.74 9.18
C GLU A 88 -19.69 -19.97 8.81
N ASN A 89 -18.87 -20.49 9.73
CA ASN A 89 -18.00 -21.66 9.54
C ASN A 89 -17.19 -21.58 8.23
N PRO A 90 -16.29 -20.57 8.05
CA PRO A 90 -15.51 -20.45 6.84
C PRO A 90 -14.47 -21.58 6.69
N ASP A 91 -14.13 -21.91 5.44
CA ASP A 91 -13.11 -22.91 5.13
C ASP A 91 -11.68 -22.37 5.32
N LEU A 92 -11.48 -21.03 5.23
CA LEU A 92 -10.18 -20.38 5.22
C LEU A 92 -10.27 -18.95 5.77
N LEU A 93 -9.24 -18.54 6.52
CA LEU A 93 -9.02 -17.15 6.91
C LEU A 93 -7.95 -16.51 6.02
N VAL A 94 -8.21 -15.32 5.49
CA VAL A 94 -7.23 -14.47 4.82
C VAL A 94 -7.10 -13.16 5.59
N TYR A 95 -5.88 -12.81 6.03
CA TYR A 95 -5.68 -11.60 6.82
C TYR A 95 -4.46 -10.79 6.38
N GLU A 96 -4.50 -9.49 6.61
CA GLU A 96 -3.39 -8.59 6.29
C GLU A 96 -2.34 -8.59 7.42
N MET A 97 -1.07 -8.49 7.08
CA MET A 97 0.08 -8.73 7.96
C MET A 97 0.08 -7.92 9.27
N PHE A 98 -0.40 -6.69 9.24
CA PHE A 98 -0.48 -5.86 10.45
C PHE A 98 -1.56 -6.33 11.41
N PHE A 99 -2.60 -6.99 10.91
CA PHE A 99 -3.53 -7.71 11.76
C PHE A 99 -2.94 -9.06 12.19
N HIS A 100 -1.74 -9.04 12.81
CA HIS A 100 -1.05 -10.26 13.25
C HIS A 100 -1.85 -11.14 14.22
N PRO A 101 -2.87 -10.66 14.98
CA PRO A 101 -3.75 -11.54 15.73
C PRO A 101 -4.59 -12.50 14.86
N GLY A 102 -4.64 -12.30 13.56
CA GLY A 102 -5.33 -13.19 12.60
C GLY A 102 -4.91 -14.66 12.74
N ILE A 103 -3.64 -14.93 13.08
CA ILE A 103 -3.18 -16.31 13.37
C ILE A 103 -3.93 -16.95 14.56
N GLU A 104 -4.26 -16.17 15.59
CA GLU A 104 -5.00 -16.68 16.75
C GLU A 104 -6.49 -16.85 16.44
N VAL A 105 -7.05 -16.02 15.53
CA VAL A 105 -8.40 -16.23 15.00
C VAL A 105 -8.48 -17.59 14.27
N ALA A 106 -7.56 -17.83 13.33
CA ALA A 106 -7.50 -19.08 12.58
C ALA A 106 -7.39 -20.32 13.49
N LYS A 107 -6.53 -20.25 14.53
CA LYS A 107 -6.39 -21.32 15.52
C LYS A 107 -7.67 -21.60 16.31
N ARG A 108 -8.36 -20.54 16.74
CA ARG A 108 -9.63 -20.71 17.51
C ARG A 108 -10.75 -21.27 16.64
N LEU A 109 -10.81 -20.87 15.38
CA LEU A 109 -11.75 -21.41 14.41
C LEU A 109 -11.33 -22.76 13.84
N GLN A 110 -10.12 -23.24 14.10
CA GLN A 110 -9.53 -24.48 13.58
C GLN A 110 -9.52 -24.55 12.04
N ILE A 111 -9.23 -23.44 11.38
CA ILE A 111 -9.15 -23.33 9.93
C ILE A 111 -7.75 -22.92 9.47
N PRO A 112 -7.33 -23.27 8.25
CA PRO A 112 -6.10 -22.79 7.65
C PRO A 112 -6.13 -21.27 7.45
N CYS A 113 -4.96 -20.65 7.30
CA CYS A 113 -4.90 -19.22 7.06
C CYS A 113 -3.86 -18.81 6.01
N VAL A 114 -4.21 -17.77 5.28
CA VAL A 114 -3.37 -17.08 4.30
C VAL A 114 -3.11 -15.65 4.78
N ARG A 115 -1.87 -15.22 4.68
CA ARG A 115 -1.48 -13.87 5.06
C ARG A 115 -1.15 -13.02 3.84
N GLN A 116 -1.59 -11.77 3.85
CA GLN A 116 -1.34 -10.79 2.81
C GLN A 116 -0.36 -9.73 3.30
N PHE A 117 0.57 -9.32 2.45
CA PHE A 117 1.51 -8.24 2.71
C PHE A 117 1.24 -7.09 1.76
N SER A 118 0.76 -5.98 2.30
CA SER A 118 0.56 -4.72 1.57
C SER A 118 1.85 -3.94 1.32
N GLN A 119 2.95 -4.43 1.87
CA GLN A 119 4.32 -3.94 1.70
C GLN A 119 5.28 -5.13 1.64
N SER A 120 6.60 -4.89 1.66
CA SER A 120 7.59 -5.97 1.69
C SER A 120 7.37 -6.94 2.85
N ALA A 121 7.54 -8.22 2.59
CA ALA A 121 7.48 -9.24 3.63
C ALA A 121 8.64 -9.08 4.63
N TRP A 122 8.37 -9.36 5.89
CA TRP A 122 9.36 -9.30 6.96
C TRP A 122 9.91 -10.69 7.23
N SER A 123 11.24 -10.79 7.18
CA SER A 123 12.03 -11.89 7.72
C SER A 123 13.01 -11.35 8.75
N GLU A 124 13.66 -12.23 9.53
CA GLU A 124 14.71 -11.81 10.46
C GLU A 124 15.85 -11.07 9.74
N ALA A 125 16.23 -11.54 8.54
CA ALA A 125 17.27 -10.88 7.73
C ALA A 125 16.81 -9.49 7.28
N ALA A 126 15.60 -9.38 6.71
CA ALA A 126 15.04 -8.11 6.26
C ALA A 126 14.86 -7.11 7.42
N TRP A 127 14.43 -7.59 8.59
CA TRP A 127 14.31 -6.76 9.78
C TRP A 127 15.68 -6.26 10.27
N ASN A 128 16.67 -7.13 10.37
CA ASN A 128 17.99 -6.77 10.87
C ASN A 128 18.73 -5.79 9.96
N ASN A 129 18.52 -5.90 8.65
CA ASN A 129 19.10 -5.02 7.62
C ASN A 129 18.28 -3.74 7.39
N ALA A 130 17.05 -3.66 7.90
CA ALA A 130 16.23 -2.46 7.78
C ALA A 130 16.86 -1.24 8.48
N PRO A 131 16.61 -0.02 7.98
CA PRO A 131 17.12 1.21 8.60
C PRO A 131 16.76 1.31 10.08
N LYS A 132 17.74 1.73 10.92
CA LYS A 132 17.53 1.85 12.38
C LYS A 132 16.29 2.68 12.75
N MET A 133 16.05 3.76 12.00
CA MET A 133 14.87 4.62 12.20
C MET A 133 13.56 3.87 11.95
N PHE A 134 13.49 3.02 10.93
CA PHE A 134 12.33 2.17 10.68
C PHE A 134 12.07 1.22 11.85
N ARG A 135 13.09 0.49 12.30
CA ARG A 135 12.97 -0.44 13.44
C ARG A 135 12.54 0.26 14.73
N LEU A 136 13.06 1.48 14.97
CA LEU A 136 12.67 2.29 16.13
C LEU A 136 11.20 2.74 16.01
N SER A 137 10.77 3.23 14.83
CA SER A 137 9.39 3.65 14.62
C SER A 137 8.40 2.49 14.76
N ALA A 138 8.73 1.31 14.23
CA ALA A 138 7.91 0.10 14.38
C ALA A 138 7.72 -0.27 15.86
N ARG A 139 8.79 -0.25 16.68
CA ARG A 139 8.70 -0.50 18.13
C ARG A 139 7.88 0.54 18.91
N LEU A 140 7.92 1.80 18.47
CA LEU A 140 7.11 2.86 19.07
C LEU A 140 5.63 2.72 18.74
N ILE A 141 5.33 2.36 17.48
CA ILE A 141 3.96 2.10 17.01
C ILE A 141 3.36 0.92 17.81
N ASP A 142 4.12 -0.15 17.95
CA ASP A 142 3.74 -1.36 18.66
C ASP A 142 3.18 -1.07 20.07
N ARG A 143 3.88 -0.24 20.85
CA ARG A 143 3.45 0.17 22.19
C ARG A 143 2.20 1.04 22.24
N GLN A 144 1.79 1.61 21.09
CA GLN A 144 0.63 2.50 20.99
C GLN A 144 -0.63 1.79 20.51
N ILE A 145 -0.49 0.63 19.86
CA ILE A 145 -1.57 -0.08 19.17
C ILE A 145 -2.31 -1.04 20.11
N LEU A 146 -1.57 -1.82 20.89
CA LEU A 146 -2.13 -2.86 21.75
C LEU A 146 -1.89 -2.54 23.23
N SER A 147 -2.96 -2.53 24.01
CA SER A 147 -2.88 -2.53 25.46
C SER A 147 -2.54 -3.94 25.99
N TYR A 148 -2.09 -4.03 27.24
CA TYR A 148 -1.88 -5.33 27.90
C TYR A 148 -3.17 -6.17 27.96
N ASP A 149 -4.30 -5.51 28.17
CA ASP A 149 -5.61 -6.17 28.20
C ASP A 149 -6.01 -6.72 26.82
N ASP A 150 -5.70 -5.99 25.73
CA ASP A 150 -5.94 -6.47 24.37
C ASP A 150 -5.07 -7.70 24.06
N ILE A 151 -3.78 -7.65 24.40
CA ILE A 151 -2.84 -8.76 24.25
C ILE A 151 -3.37 -10.02 24.96
N ARG A 152 -3.80 -9.86 26.21
CA ARG A 152 -4.34 -10.96 27.01
C ARG A 152 -5.67 -11.50 26.44
N HIS A 153 -6.56 -10.61 26.04
CA HIS A 153 -7.85 -10.96 25.46
C HIS A 153 -7.70 -11.77 24.15
N MET A 154 -6.82 -11.32 23.29
CA MET A 154 -6.55 -11.99 22.00
C MET A 154 -5.69 -13.26 22.15
N GLY A 155 -5.09 -13.50 23.32
CA GLY A 155 -4.25 -14.69 23.56
C GLY A 155 -2.88 -14.65 22.89
N ILE A 156 -2.38 -13.47 22.54
CA ILE A 156 -1.08 -13.27 21.87
C ILE A 156 0.09 -13.09 22.85
N ILE A 157 -0.03 -13.63 24.04
CA ILE A 157 0.98 -13.58 25.09
C ILE A 157 2.30 -14.18 24.56
N GLY A 158 3.40 -13.45 24.71
CA GLY A 158 4.74 -13.84 24.20
C GLY A 158 5.00 -13.44 22.73
N ARG A 159 3.99 -12.92 22.01
CA ARG A 159 4.09 -12.37 20.65
C ARG A 159 3.48 -10.98 20.59
N SER A 160 3.71 -10.18 21.61
CA SER A 160 3.06 -8.88 21.80
C SER A 160 3.60 -7.79 20.89
N SER A 161 4.68 -8.04 20.14
CA SER A 161 5.25 -7.09 19.21
C SER A 161 4.83 -7.39 17.76
N LEU A 162 4.65 -6.34 16.96
CA LEU A 162 4.45 -6.48 15.52
C LEU A 162 5.54 -7.34 14.87
N HIS A 163 6.80 -7.14 15.27
CA HIS A 163 7.92 -7.94 14.82
C HIS A 163 7.67 -9.44 15.05
N ASP A 164 7.43 -9.84 16.30
CA ASP A 164 7.27 -11.25 16.66
C ASP A 164 5.98 -11.86 16.07
N GLY A 165 4.91 -11.05 16.02
CA GLY A 165 3.64 -11.44 15.45
C GLY A 165 3.70 -11.64 13.93
N ILE A 166 4.46 -10.82 13.22
CA ILE A 166 4.59 -10.91 11.77
C ILE A 166 5.62 -11.98 11.37
N ILE A 167 6.82 -11.97 11.94
CA ILE A 167 7.88 -12.91 11.55
C ILE A 167 7.61 -14.32 12.10
N GLY A 168 7.14 -14.43 13.32
CA GLY A 168 6.89 -15.73 13.99
C GLY A 168 5.61 -16.45 13.54
N ALA A 169 4.74 -15.83 12.74
CA ALA A 169 3.49 -16.46 12.30
C ALA A 169 3.73 -17.50 11.21
N LYS A 170 3.24 -18.73 11.43
CA LYS A 170 3.25 -19.79 10.43
C LYS A 170 1.90 -19.85 9.74
N THR A 171 1.89 -19.61 8.45
CA THR A 171 0.70 -19.63 7.58
C THR A 171 0.90 -20.61 6.45
N GLU A 172 -0.15 -21.02 5.80
CA GLU A 172 -0.12 -21.93 4.66
C GLU A 172 0.44 -21.23 3.42
N LEU A 173 0.10 -19.95 3.24
CA LEU A 173 0.54 -19.12 2.13
C LEU A 173 0.73 -17.67 2.58
N ASN A 174 1.70 -16.99 1.98
CA ASN A 174 1.97 -15.57 2.16
C ASN A 174 1.94 -14.87 0.80
N ILE A 175 1.00 -13.96 0.61
CA ILE A 175 0.82 -13.20 -0.64
C ILE A 175 1.45 -11.83 -0.44
N VAL A 176 2.43 -11.48 -1.27
CA VAL A 176 3.17 -10.21 -1.18
C VAL A 176 2.84 -9.37 -2.41
N TYR A 177 2.21 -8.22 -2.18
CA TYR A 177 1.74 -7.32 -3.24
C TYR A 177 2.84 -6.37 -3.71
N LEU A 178 3.91 -6.94 -4.27
CA LEU A 178 5.01 -6.19 -4.91
C LEU A 178 5.79 -7.11 -5.86
N PRO A 179 6.62 -6.55 -6.76
CA PRO A 179 7.49 -7.35 -7.60
C PRO A 179 8.51 -8.12 -6.74
N GLU A 180 8.74 -9.39 -7.06
CA GLU A 180 9.70 -10.23 -6.32
C GLU A 180 11.08 -9.59 -6.22
N GLN A 181 11.56 -8.94 -7.29
CA GLN A 181 12.83 -8.22 -7.34
C GLN A 181 12.88 -7.02 -6.40
N PHE A 182 11.71 -6.47 -6.03
CA PHE A 182 11.62 -5.38 -5.07
C PHE A 182 11.75 -5.85 -3.62
N GLN A 183 11.48 -7.14 -3.34
CA GLN A 183 11.55 -7.71 -1.99
C GLN A 183 12.99 -7.65 -1.45
N PRO A 184 13.24 -6.96 -0.30
CA PRO A 184 14.52 -7.06 0.39
C PRO A 184 14.75 -8.47 0.94
N GLU A 185 16.00 -8.95 0.91
CA GLU A 185 16.41 -10.24 1.47
C GLU A 185 15.50 -11.41 1.00
N ARG A 186 15.18 -11.44 -0.30
CA ARG A 186 14.26 -12.41 -0.90
C ARG A 186 14.63 -13.85 -0.56
N ASP A 187 15.91 -14.19 -0.58
CA ASP A 187 16.42 -15.54 -0.32
C ASP A 187 16.22 -16.01 1.13
N SER A 188 15.83 -15.11 2.03
CA SER A 188 15.46 -15.46 3.41
C SER A 188 14.00 -15.88 3.57
N LEU A 189 13.20 -15.84 2.52
CA LEU A 189 11.79 -16.25 2.47
C LEU A 189 11.65 -17.60 1.74
N ASP A 190 10.82 -18.48 2.29
CA ASP A 190 10.56 -19.81 1.76
C ASP A 190 9.59 -19.79 0.54
N GLU A 191 9.26 -20.99 0.03
CA GLU A 191 8.35 -21.18 -1.10
C GLU A 191 6.88 -20.83 -0.81
N LYS A 192 6.51 -20.62 0.43
CA LYS A 192 5.17 -20.17 0.83
C LYS A 192 4.92 -18.69 0.53
N TYR A 193 5.97 -17.96 0.17
CA TYR A 193 5.83 -16.56 -0.23
C TYR A 193 5.65 -16.44 -1.73
N VAL A 194 4.51 -15.91 -2.16
CA VAL A 194 4.18 -15.66 -3.56
C VAL A 194 4.05 -14.16 -3.82
N PHE A 195 4.60 -13.71 -4.92
CA PHE A 195 4.70 -12.30 -5.28
C PHE A 195 3.77 -11.99 -6.44
N THR A 196 3.03 -10.91 -6.33
CA THR A 196 2.14 -10.41 -7.38
C THR A 196 1.93 -8.90 -7.22
N VAL A 197 1.82 -8.20 -8.32
CA VAL A 197 1.35 -6.82 -8.33
C VAL A 197 -0.05 -6.81 -8.92
N PRO A 198 -1.08 -6.44 -8.15
CA PRO A 198 -2.41 -6.32 -8.69
C PRO A 198 -2.41 -5.35 -9.87
N HIS A 199 -3.01 -5.75 -11.00
CA HIS A 199 -3.20 -4.82 -12.10
C HIS A 199 -4.11 -3.67 -11.63
N PRO A 200 -3.63 -2.43 -11.69
CA PRO A 200 -4.45 -1.31 -11.28
C PRO A 200 -5.62 -1.15 -12.25
N GLU A 201 -6.83 -1.17 -11.71
CA GLU A 201 -8.02 -0.88 -12.51
C GLU A 201 -7.99 0.58 -12.97
N ARG A 202 -8.50 0.84 -14.18
CA ARG A 202 -8.68 2.21 -14.64
C ARG A 202 -9.68 2.91 -13.70
N GLU A 203 -9.19 3.86 -12.94
CA GLU A 203 -10.07 4.80 -12.27
C GLU A 203 -10.73 5.66 -13.34
N THR A 204 -11.99 5.42 -13.63
CA THR A 204 -12.81 6.27 -14.49
C THR A 204 -13.25 7.51 -13.69
N GLY A 205 -12.32 8.44 -13.48
CA GLY A 205 -12.62 9.71 -12.84
C GLY A 205 -13.16 10.72 -13.83
N GLU A 206 -14.06 11.59 -13.39
CA GLU A 206 -14.60 12.72 -14.19
C GLU A 206 -13.54 13.80 -14.52
N ILE A 207 -12.33 13.71 -13.91
CA ILE A 207 -11.28 14.71 -14.08
C ILE A 207 -10.57 14.49 -15.42
N LYS A 208 -10.84 15.37 -16.37
CA LYS A 208 -10.10 15.42 -17.62
C LYS A 208 -8.79 16.17 -17.44
N ILE A 209 -7.70 15.48 -17.66
CA ILE A 209 -6.34 16.06 -17.64
C ILE A 209 -5.97 16.36 -19.10
N PRO A 210 -5.59 17.60 -19.45
CA PRO A 210 -5.31 18.00 -20.82
C PRO A 210 -3.89 17.58 -21.24
N PHE A 211 -3.63 16.28 -21.34
CA PHE A 211 -2.30 15.74 -21.70
C PHE A 211 -1.81 16.26 -23.06
N ASP A 212 -2.71 16.48 -24.00
CA ASP A 212 -2.38 17.00 -25.36
C ASP A 212 -1.85 18.45 -25.34
N GLU A 213 -2.14 19.20 -24.28
CA GLU A 213 -1.65 20.56 -24.10
C GLU A 213 -0.30 20.60 -23.35
N MET A 214 0.14 19.45 -22.80
CA MET A 214 1.34 19.36 -21.99
C MET A 214 2.59 19.12 -22.82
N LYS A 215 3.63 19.89 -22.51
CA LYS A 215 4.95 19.70 -23.09
C LYS A 215 5.75 18.69 -22.28
N LYS A 216 6.39 17.75 -22.96
CA LYS A 216 7.32 16.81 -22.30
C LYS A 216 8.63 17.51 -21.95
N PRO A 217 9.33 17.09 -20.85
CA PRO A 217 8.90 15.99 -19.95
C PRO A 217 7.76 16.40 -19.03
N ILE A 218 6.85 15.43 -18.76
CA ILE A 218 5.76 15.59 -17.80
C ILE A 218 6.22 15.08 -16.45
N VAL A 219 6.16 15.93 -15.42
CA VAL A 219 6.52 15.60 -14.06
C VAL A 219 5.24 15.47 -13.23
N TYR A 220 5.02 14.31 -12.65
CA TYR A 220 3.96 14.11 -11.67
C TYR A 220 4.49 14.28 -10.26
N ILE A 221 3.80 15.05 -9.42
CA ILE A 221 4.17 15.32 -8.01
C ILE A 221 3.00 14.96 -7.12
N SER A 222 3.19 13.96 -6.23
CA SER A 222 2.18 13.55 -5.27
C SER A 222 2.81 13.06 -3.96
N LEU A 223 2.28 13.54 -2.83
CA LEU A 223 2.63 13.05 -1.49
C LEU A 223 1.62 12.00 -0.97
N GLY A 224 0.78 11.46 -1.84
CA GLY A 224 -0.29 10.51 -1.48
C GLY A 224 -1.47 11.20 -0.78
N SER A 225 -2.37 10.38 -0.22
CA SER A 225 -3.62 10.86 0.40
C SER A 225 -3.46 11.31 1.86
N ILE A 226 -2.39 10.89 2.53
CA ILE A 226 -2.19 11.14 3.98
C ILE A 226 -1.47 12.47 4.24
N ILE A 227 -0.53 12.84 3.36
CA ILE A 227 0.34 13.99 3.55
C ILE A 227 -0.18 15.16 2.72
N SER A 228 -0.68 16.19 3.40
CA SER A 228 -1.06 17.46 2.77
C SER A 228 -0.20 18.59 3.37
N ASN A 229 0.61 19.23 2.54
CA ASN A 229 1.54 20.29 2.99
C ASN A 229 1.49 21.49 2.04
N LYS A 230 0.81 22.55 2.47
CA LYS A 230 0.65 23.79 1.69
C LYS A 230 1.99 24.47 1.37
N GLY A 231 2.95 24.40 2.30
CA GLY A 231 4.29 24.96 2.11
C GLY A 231 5.04 24.24 1.00
N PHE A 232 4.95 22.90 0.97
CA PHE A 232 5.52 22.08 -0.09
C PHE A 232 4.89 22.37 -1.46
N CYS A 233 3.55 22.44 -1.55
CA CYS A 233 2.89 22.80 -2.81
C CYS A 233 3.36 24.16 -3.34
N LYS A 234 3.43 25.18 -2.47
CA LYS A 234 3.95 26.51 -2.85
C LYS A 234 5.42 26.47 -3.28
N GLU A 235 6.24 25.62 -2.61
CA GLU A 235 7.64 25.44 -3.00
C GLU A 235 7.76 24.77 -4.38
N CYS A 236 6.93 23.77 -4.68
CA CYS A 236 6.88 23.17 -6.02
C CYS A 236 6.47 24.19 -7.07
N ILE A 237 5.42 24.97 -6.82
CA ILE A 237 4.96 26.03 -7.75
C ILE A 237 6.08 27.02 -8.03
N ARG A 238 6.82 27.47 -7.00
CA ARG A 238 7.95 28.39 -7.15
C ARG A 238 9.11 27.77 -7.91
N ALA A 239 9.44 26.51 -7.63
CA ALA A 239 10.59 25.81 -8.21
C ALA A 239 10.40 25.45 -9.69
N PHE A 240 9.20 24.98 -10.04
CA PHE A 240 8.89 24.45 -11.37
C PHE A 240 8.17 25.46 -12.27
N GLY A 241 7.62 26.54 -11.71
CA GLY A 241 6.89 27.56 -12.48
C GLY A 241 7.74 28.19 -13.56
N GLY A 242 7.24 28.18 -14.81
CA GLY A 242 7.92 28.73 -15.98
C GLY A 242 9.18 27.95 -16.38
N LYS A 243 9.38 26.72 -15.90
CA LYS A 243 10.47 25.84 -16.33
C LYS A 243 10.04 24.99 -17.54
N GLU A 244 10.96 24.19 -18.03
CA GLU A 244 10.83 23.35 -19.23
C GLU A 244 9.84 22.18 -19.10
N PHE A 245 9.34 21.90 -17.90
CA PHE A 245 8.45 20.79 -17.58
C PHE A 245 6.97 21.22 -17.65
N SER A 246 6.08 20.30 -18.07
CA SER A 246 4.70 20.33 -17.60
C SER A 246 4.59 19.57 -16.29
N VAL A 247 3.93 20.15 -15.29
CA VAL A 247 3.85 19.57 -13.95
C VAL A 247 2.41 19.31 -13.57
N ILE A 248 2.09 18.07 -13.23
CA ILE A 248 0.84 17.69 -12.58
C ILE A 248 1.11 17.61 -11.08
N LEU A 249 0.44 18.46 -10.30
CA LEU A 249 0.63 18.54 -8.85
C LEU A 249 -0.65 18.15 -8.11
N THR A 250 -0.62 17.05 -7.35
CA THR A 250 -1.71 16.74 -6.42
C THR A 250 -1.51 17.44 -5.08
N THR A 251 -2.55 18.15 -4.64
CA THR A 251 -2.53 18.97 -3.43
C THR A 251 -3.20 18.30 -2.24
N GLY A 252 -3.89 17.19 -2.46
CA GLY A 252 -4.63 16.46 -1.42
C GLY A 252 -5.79 17.28 -0.86
N LYS A 253 -5.82 17.45 0.46
CA LYS A 253 -6.87 18.24 1.16
C LYS A 253 -6.76 19.76 0.99
N ILE A 254 -5.75 20.25 0.26
CA ILE A 254 -5.52 21.67 0.04
C ILE A 254 -6.22 22.08 -1.27
N ALA A 255 -7.15 23.03 -1.20
CA ALA A 255 -7.79 23.57 -2.38
C ALA A 255 -6.75 24.25 -3.29
N PRO A 256 -6.62 23.90 -4.57
CA PRO A 256 -5.64 24.49 -5.49
C PRO A 256 -5.71 26.02 -5.55
N ASP A 257 -6.90 26.61 -5.54
CA ASP A 257 -7.12 28.06 -5.56
C ASP A 257 -6.51 28.78 -4.36
N SER A 258 -6.30 28.06 -3.23
CA SER A 258 -5.69 28.61 -2.02
C SER A 258 -4.15 28.75 -2.12
N LEU A 259 -3.55 28.27 -3.21
CA LEU A 259 -2.09 28.31 -3.42
C LEU A 259 -1.59 29.61 -4.04
N GLY A 260 -2.50 30.45 -4.53
CA GLY A 260 -2.20 31.71 -5.22
C GLY A 260 -2.08 31.52 -6.74
N LYS A 261 -1.33 32.40 -7.39
CA LYS A 261 -1.17 32.35 -8.85
C LYS A 261 -0.34 31.11 -9.26
N ILE A 262 -0.95 30.25 -10.06
CA ILE A 262 -0.31 29.03 -10.59
C ILE A 262 0.19 29.33 -12.01
N PRO A 263 1.48 29.10 -12.31
CA PRO A 263 2.05 29.27 -13.66
C PRO A 263 1.39 28.31 -14.68
N PRO A 264 1.34 28.69 -15.98
CA PRO A 264 0.59 27.94 -16.99
C PRO A 264 1.16 26.55 -17.30
N ASN A 265 2.39 26.25 -16.90
CA ASN A 265 3.00 24.93 -17.03
C ASN A 265 2.73 24.00 -15.83
N ILE A 266 1.94 24.45 -14.83
CA ILE A 266 1.61 23.66 -13.64
C ILE A 266 0.09 23.46 -13.58
N PHE A 267 -0.34 22.20 -13.55
CA PHE A 267 -1.71 21.74 -13.46
C PHE A 267 -1.94 21.18 -12.07
N ALA A 268 -2.61 21.95 -11.20
CA ALA A 268 -2.82 21.57 -9.80
C ALA A 268 -4.24 21.03 -9.58
N TYR A 269 -4.34 19.88 -8.93
CA TYR A 269 -5.59 19.19 -8.63
C TYR A 269 -5.59 18.72 -7.18
N SER A 270 -6.74 18.68 -6.54
CA SER A 270 -6.89 18.05 -5.22
C SER A 270 -6.67 16.54 -5.30
N PHE A 271 -7.17 15.92 -6.36
CA PHE A 271 -7.04 14.50 -6.66
C PHE A 271 -6.90 14.32 -8.19
N VAL A 272 -6.22 13.25 -8.60
CA VAL A 272 -6.15 12.81 -10.01
C VAL A 272 -6.21 11.28 -10.09
N PRO A 273 -6.69 10.69 -11.19
CA PRO A 273 -6.56 9.26 -11.45
C PRO A 273 -5.07 8.92 -11.65
N GLN A 274 -4.40 8.50 -10.56
CA GLN A 274 -2.94 8.39 -10.50
C GLN A 274 -2.36 7.49 -11.58
N ILE A 275 -2.98 6.36 -11.85
CA ILE A 275 -2.55 5.41 -12.89
C ILE A 275 -2.55 6.06 -14.28
N GLU A 276 -3.60 6.82 -14.59
CA GLU A 276 -3.69 7.53 -15.88
C GLU A 276 -2.59 8.58 -16.01
N VAL A 277 -2.34 9.33 -14.94
CA VAL A 277 -1.25 10.32 -14.91
C VAL A 277 0.11 9.67 -15.07
N LEU A 278 0.36 8.55 -14.38
CA LEU A 278 1.64 7.84 -14.45
C LEU A 278 1.93 7.31 -15.85
N ARG A 279 0.92 6.89 -16.61
CA ARG A 279 1.10 6.45 -18.01
C ARG A 279 1.62 7.56 -18.94
N HIS A 280 1.41 8.81 -18.59
CA HIS A 280 1.85 9.97 -19.33
C HIS A 280 3.10 10.65 -18.75
N ALA A 281 3.42 10.36 -17.47
CA ALA A 281 4.53 10.97 -16.75
C ALA A 281 5.89 10.43 -17.19
N ASP A 282 6.89 11.31 -17.26
CA ASP A 282 8.28 10.96 -17.52
C ASP A 282 9.08 10.85 -16.19
N VAL A 283 8.62 11.50 -15.12
CA VAL A 283 9.19 11.46 -13.76
C VAL A 283 8.10 11.55 -12.72
N PHE A 284 8.18 10.74 -11.68
CA PHE A 284 7.28 10.81 -10.52
C PHE A 284 8.01 11.22 -9.25
N LEU A 285 7.69 12.39 -8.69
CA LEU A 285 8.12 12.81 -7.36
C LEU A 285 7.11 12.30 -6.33
N THR A 286 7.53 11.37 -5.49
CA THR A 286 6.65 10.62 -4.59
C THR A 286 7.18 10.56 -3.16
N HIS A 287 6.24 10.45 -2.20
CA HIS A 287 6.56 10.13 -0.81
C HIS A 287 6.98 8.67 -0.59
N CYS A 288 6.94 7.83 -1.61
CA CYS A 288 7.30 6.41 -1.58
C CYS A 288 6.37 5.50 -0.76
N GLY A 289 5.09 5.82 -0.61
CA GLY A 289 4.09 4.87 -0.12
C GLY A 289 3.96 3.68 -1.08
N MET A 290 3.84 2.44 -0.56
CA MET A 290 3.97 1.23 -1.37
C MET A 290 3.00 1.15 -2.54
N ASN A 291 1.75 1.57 -2.37
CA ASN A 291 0.78 1.59 -3.48
C ASN A 291 1.25 2.50 -4.61
N SER A 292 1.68 3.73 -4.29
CA SER A 292 2.19 4.66 -5.31
C SER A 292 3.48 4.17 -5.97
N VAL A 293 4.32 3.45 -5.23
CA VAL A 293 5.52 2.79 -5.78
C VAL A 293 5.11 1.71 -6.77
N ASN A 294 4.22 0.80 -6.38
CA ASN A 294 3.73 -0.27 -7.26
C ASN A 294 3.12 0.28 -8.56
N GLU A 295 2.30 1.33 -8.45
CA GLU A 295 1.68 1.98 -9.60
C GLU A 295 2.73 2.61 -10.54
N ALA A 296 3.76 3.25 -9.97
CA ALA A 296 4.86 3.82 -10.75
C ALA A 296 5.72 2.74 -11.42
N LEU A 297 5.99 1.64 -10.72
CA LEU A 297 6.71 0.48 -11.27
C LEU A 297 5.90 -0.18 -12.39
N TYR A 298 4.59 -0.32 -12.20
CA TYR A 298 3.68 -0.84 -13.22
C TYR A 298 3.62 0.06 -14.46
N ALA A 299 3.72 1.38 -14.28
CA ALA A 299 3.76 2.34 -15.39
C ALA A 299 5.16 2.52 -16.02
N GLY A 300 6.21 1.94 -15.43
CA GLY A 300 7.59 2.09 -15.90
C GLY A 300 8.18 3.49 -15.72
N VAL A 301 7.75 4.21 -14.66
CA VAL A 301 8.12 5.61 -14.43
C VAL A 301 9.24 5.72 -13.41
N PRO A 302 10.39 6.34 -13.75
CA PRO A 302 11.46 6.60 -12.80
C PRO A 302 11.04 7.64 -11.76
N MET A 303 11.59 7.53 -10.54
CA MET A 303 11.08 8.28 -9.40
C MET A 303 12.10 9.24 -8.78
N VAL A 304 11.59 10.32 -8.18
CA VAL A 304 12.30 11.12 -7.18
C VAL A 304 11.70 10.78 -5.82
N ALA A 305 12.46 10.09 -4.99
CA ALA A 305 12.03 9.56 -3.71
C ALA A 305 12.17 10.60 -2.60
N MET A 306 11.05 10.99 -1.97
CA MET A 306 11.00 11.95 -0.87
C MET A 306 10.25 11.35 0.34
N PRO A 307 10.82 10.34 1.03
CA PRO A 307 10.17 9.65 2.12
C PRO A 307 10.06 10.50 3.38
N PHE A 308 8.99 10.34 4.14
CA PHE A 308 8.75 11.03 5.41
C PHE A 308 8.86 10.09 6.62
N ILE A 309 8.09 9.00 6.62
CA ILE A 309 7.93 8.11 7.78
C ILE A 309 7.75 6.64 7.34
N ASN A 310 7.88 5.72 8.29
CA ASN A 310 7.53 4.30 8.19
C ASN A 310 8.16 3.58 6.99
N ASP A 311 7.35 2.78 6.29
CA ASP A 311 7.69 2.02 5.09
C ASP A 311 8.22 2.89 3.93
N GLN A 312 7.84 4.17 3.89
CA GLN A 312 8.34 5.10 2.86
C GLN A 312 9.87 5.19 2.85
N VAL A 313 10.50 5.10 4.04
CA VAL A 313 11.97 5.15 4.16
C VAL A 313 12.61 3.88 3.59
N THR A 314 12.06 2.71 3.91
CA THR A 314 12.56 1.43 3.38
C THR A 314 12.31 1.31 1.88
N ASN A 315 11.15 1.73 1.41
CA ASN A 315 10.83 1.76 -0.02
C ASN A 315 11.77 2.69 -0.79
N ALA A 316 12.06 3.88 -0.26
CA ALA A 316 13.00 4.82 -0.89
C ALA A 316 14.44 4.28 -0.95
N VAL A 317 14.88 3.55 0.09
CA VAL A 317 16.18 2.86 0.07
C VAL A 317 16.18 1.82 -1.04
N ARG A 318 15.16 0.96 -1.08
CA ARG A 318 15.06 -0.12 -2.06
C ARG A 318 14.99 0.40 -3.50
N LEU A 319 14.19 1.44 -3.75
CA LEU A 319 14.14 2.11 -5.05
C LEU A 319 15.52 2.62 -5.50
N THR A 320 16.30 3.17 -4.56
CA THR A 320 17.64 3.69 -4.87
C THR A 320 18.63 2.55 -5.15
N GLU A 321 18.59 1.45 -4.38
CA GLU A 321 19.42 0.26 -4.59
C GLU A 321 19.18 -0.37 -5.97
N LEU A 322 17.90 -0.41 -6.39
CA LEU A 322 17.50 -0.93 -7.70
C LEU A 322 17.78 0.07 -8.85
N GLY A 323 18.24 1.28 -8.54
CA GLY A 323 18.47 2.31 -9.53
C GLY A 323 17.19 2.82 -10.21
N LEU A 324 16.07 2.79 -9.50
CA LEU A 324 14.73 3.22 -9.95
C LEU A 324 14.36 4.61 -9.45
N ALA A 325 15.14 5.16 -8.51
CA ALA A 325 14.92 6.50 -7.97
C ALA A 325 16.21 7.21 -7.54
N LYS A 326 16.17 8.55 -7.53
CA LYS A 326 17.08 9.39 -6.76
C LYS A 326 16.38 9.96 -5.53
N ARG A 327 17.06 9.90 -4.38
CA ARG A 327 16.50 10.35 -3.11
C ARG A 327 16.76 11.82 -2.85
N VAL A 328 15.76 12.54 -2.35
CA VAL A 328 15.84 13.92 -1.85
C VAL A 328 15.46 14.00 -0.38
N ARG A 329 15.90 15.09 0.29
CA ARG A 329 15.47 15.37 1.67
C ARG A 329 14.01 15.79 1.70
N SER A 330 13.27 15.26 2.66
CA SER A 330 11.86 15.59 2.85
C SER A 330 11.67 16.94 3.55
N PHE A 331 12.49 17.23 4.56
CA PHE A 331 12.48 18.51 5.29
C PHE A 331 13.88 18.93 5.78
N PRO A 332 14.22 20.24 5.72
CA PRO A 332 13.53 21.20 4.86
C PRO A 332 13.77 20.85 3.39
N SER A 333 12.71 20.79 2.58
CA SER A 333 12.84 20.57 1.15
C SER A 333 13.25 21.88 0.47
N SER A 334 14.28 21.83 -0.36
CA SER A 334 14.68 22.97 -1.18
C SER A 334 14.16 22.81 -2.60
N GLY A 335 13.36 23.75 -3.08
CA GLY A 335 12.85 23.73 -4.45
C GLY A 335 13.97 23.66 -5.48
N ARG A 336 15.14 24.27 -5.19
CA ARG A 336 16.33 24.14 -6.03
C ARG A 336 16.83 22.68 -6.09
N GLN A 337 16.84 21.97 -4.98
CA GLN A 337 17.23 20.57 -4.94
C GLN A 337 16.20 19.70 -5.70
N LEU A 338 14.89 19.93 -5.47
CA LEU A 338 13.83 19.21 -6.17
C LEU A 338 13.97 19.36 -7.68
N LEU A 339 14.07 20.59 -8.17
CA LEU A 339 14.22 20.88 -9.60
C LEU A 339 15.47 20.21 -10.19
N ARG A 340 16.62 20.31 -9.50
CA ARG A 340 17.85 19.67 -9.94
C ARG A 340 17.70 18.17 -10.03
N THR A 341 17.16 17.52 -8.99
CA THR A 341 17.03 16.05 -8.98
C THR A 341 16.01 15.57 -10.02
N VAL A 342 14.92 16.31 -10.23
CA VAL A 342 13.97 15.98 -11.32
C VAL A 342 14.65 16.07 -12.69
N ARG A 343 15.47 17.09 -12.95
CA ARG A 343 16.27 17.19 -14.18
C ARG A 343 17.22 16.01 -14.37
N GLU A 344 17.89 15.63 -13.30
CA GLU A 344 18.82 14.49 -13.32
C GLU A 344 18.09 13.18 -13.62
N VAL A 345 16.90 12.94 -13.02
CA VAL A 345 16.09 11.74 -13.27
C VAL A 345 15.50 11.76 -14.68
N ALA A 346 14.98 12.91 -15.14
CA ALA A 346 14.44 13.05 -16.49
C ALA A 346 15.47 12.78 -17.60
N ALA A 347 16.74 13.10 -17.34
CA ALA A 347 17.85 12.89 -18.27
C ALA A 347 18.54 11.51 -18.13
N ASP A 348 18.17 10.70 -17.10
CA ASP A 348 18.82 9.43 -16.82
C ASP A 348 18.20 8.29 -17.66
N GLY A 349 18.78 8.03 -18.82
CA GLY A 349 18.32 6.98 -19.72
C GLY A 349 18.44 5.56 -19.16
N GLU A 350 19.46 5.31 -18.30
CA GLU A 350 19.62 4.01 -17.66
C GLU A 350 18.54 3.76 -16.59
N MET A 351 18.21 4.78 -15.80
CA MET A 351 17.12 4.69 -14.83
C MET A 351 15.78 4.42 -15.52
N LYS A 352 15.53 5.09 -16.66
CA LYS A 352 14.34 4.87 -17.46
C LYS A 352 14.29 3.43 -18.02
N ALA A 353 15.41 2.92 -18.51
CA ALA A 353 15.49 1.53 -19.00
C ALA A 353 15.23 0.52 -17.88
N ARG A 354 15.76 0.75 -16.66
CA ARG A 354 15.48 -0.10 -15.49
C ARG A 354 14.01 -0.04 -15.06
N ALA A 355 13.39 1.12 -15.10
CA ALA A 355 11.96 1.27 -14.80
C ALA A 355 11.09 0.51 -15.80
N GLU A 356 11.42 0.60 -17.09
CA GLU A 356 10.73 -0.14 -18.15
C GLU A 356 10.94 -1.66 -18.03
N GLU A 357 12.13 -2.12 -17.64
CA GLU A 357 12.39 -3.53 -17.39
C GLU A 357 11.56 -4.04 -16.19
N MET A 358 11.48 -3.26 -15.10
CA MET A 358 10.62 -3.61 -13.96
C MET A 358 9.14 -3.69 -14.35
N ARG A 359 8.66 -2.81 -15.23
CA ARG A 359 7.31 -2.88 -15.80
C ARG A 359 7.08 -4.22 -16.50
N ARG A 360 8.02 -4.66 -17.37
CA ARG A 360 7.93 -5.95 -18.06
C ARG A 360 7.95 -7.12 -17.10
N VAL A 361 8.76 -7.06 -16.04
CA VAL A 361 8.77 -8.07 -14.97
C VAL A 361 7.39 -8.18 -14.34
N ILE A 362 6.76 -7.06 -13.99
CA ILE A 362 5.41 -7.05 -13.40
C ILE A 362 4.36 -7.60 -14.36
N GLU A 363 4.41 -7.25 -15.64
CA GLU A 363 3.49 -7.76 -16.66
C GLU A 363 3.56 -9.29 -16.82
N ASN A 364 4.72 -9.89 -16.54
CA ASN A 364 4.95 -11.33 -16.63
C ASN A 364 4.80 -12.06 -15.30
N GLN A 365 4.48 -11.37 -14.21
CA GLN A 365 4.23 -12.00 -12.91
C GLN A 365 2.92 -12.79 -12.91
N PRO A 366 2.81 -13.81 -12.01
CA PRO A 366 1.56 -14.53 -11.79
C PRO A 366 0.41 -13.56 -11.45
N GLY A 367 -0.66 -13.60 -12.22
CA GLY A 367 -1.87 -12.84 -11.96
C GLY A 367 -2.67 -13.38 -10.77
N MET A 368 -3.77 -12.69 -10.42
CA MET A 368 -4.64 -13.08 -9.30
C MET A 368 -5.23 -14.49 -9.46
N ASP A 369 -5.47 -14.95 -10.68
CA ASP A 369 -5.99 -16.31 -10.92
C ASP A 369 -5.02 -17.38 -10.43
N SER A 370 -3.71 -17.22 -10.66
CA SER A 370 -2.69 -18.13 -10.12
C SER A 370 -2.62 -18.11 -8.59
N ILE A 371 -2.88 -16.95 -7.97
CA ILE A 371 -2.96 -16.85 -6.49
C ILE A 371 -4.21 -17.58 -5.98
N VAL A 372 -5.35 -17.43 -6.65
CA VAL A 372 -6.58 -18.15 -6.31
C VAL A 372 -6.38 -19.66 -6.40
N GLU A 373 -5.72 -20.16 -7.46
CA GLU A 373 -5.40 -21.59 -7.59
C GLU A 373 -4.54 -22.12 -6.43
N LYS A 374 -3.56 -21.33 -5.97
CA LYS A 374 -2.77 -21.69 -4.78
C LYS A 374 -3.61 -21.75 -3.51
N ILE A 375 -4.57 -20.84 -3.36
CA ILE A 375 -5.52 -20.81 -2.23
C ILE A 375 -6.43 -22.05 -2.28
N GLU A 376 -6.98 -22.38 -3.44
CA GLU A 376 -7.82 -23.59 -3.66
C GLU A 376 -7.12 -24.89 -3.28
N ASN A 377 -5.78 -24.95 -3.40
CA ASN A 377 -4.99 -26.13 -3.05
C ASN A 377 -4.65 -26.24 -1.54
N ILE A 378 -5.02 -25.26 -0.71
CA ILE A 378 -4.82 -25.31 0.75
C ILE A 378 -5.94 -26.10 1.43
N VAL A 379 -7.16 -26.06 0.89
CA VAL A 379 -8.39 -26.59 1.44
C VAL A 379 -8.92 -27.73 0.56
#